data_dd4a33831bf47809baa553f97bcedb9a
#
_entry.id   dd4a33831bf47809baa553f97bcedb9a
#
_cell.length_a   1.000
_cell.length_b   1.000
_cell.length_c   1.000
_cell.angle_alpha   90.00
_cell.angle_beta   90.00
_cell.angle_gamma   90.00
#
_symmetry.space_group_name_H-M   'P 1'
#
loop_
_entity.id
_entity.type
_entity.pdbx_description
1 polymer ?
#
loop_
_entity_poly.entity_id
_entity_poly.type
_entity_poly.pdbx_seq_one_letter_code
_entity_poly.pdbx_strand_id
1 'polypeptide(L)'
;VDDTQPTAGPGDFTHAESIHVDADPRTVWDVVSDVTRTGEWSPVCARCEWDEGDGPWVGAHFTGHNAKPDREWQTRSEVVAAEPGRVFRWTVNGGRVYWGFETAPDGAGTRLTETWEFPPAGRDFFGERYGEDAAKEIAIRAADARSGIPATLAAIKRIVEG
;
A
#
# COMPACT_ATOMS: atom_id res chain seq x y z
N VAL A 1 -27.89 19.23 22.22
CA VAL A 1 -27.41 18.73 20.94
C VAL A 1 -26.12 18.02 21.22
N ASP A 2 -26.22 16.69 21.27
CA ASP A 2 -25.09 15.80 21.58
C ASP A 2 -24.28 15.64 20.28
N ASP A 3 -23.24 16.45 20.15
CA ASP A 3 -22.33 16.40 19.01
C ASP A 3 -21.27 15.34 19.27
N THR A 4 -21.72 14.09 19.43
CA THR A 4 -20.83 12.95 19.56
C THR A 4 -20.38 12.57 18.17
N GLN A 5 -19.32 13.22 17.67
CA GLN A 5 -18.58 12.69 16.52
C GLN A 5 -18.14 11.28 16.87
N PRO A 6 -18.42 10.28 16.01
CA PRO A 6 -17.92 8.94 16.26
C PRO A 6 -16.39 8.98 16.28
N THR A 7 -15.81 8.65 17.44
CA THR A 7 -14.37 8.41 17.51
C THR A 7 -14.03 7.23 16.61
N ALA A 8 -13.14 7.47 15.66
CA ALA A 8 -12.66 6.41 14.76
C ALA A 8 -12.10 5.24 15.57
N GLY A 9 -12.60 4.02 15.31
CA GLY A 9 -12.12 2.81 15.94
C GLY A 9 -10.76 2.37 15.37
N PRO A 10 -10.05 1.42 16.04
CA PRO A 10 -8.75 0.93 15.57
C PRO A 10 -8.75 0.44 14.12
N GLY A 11 -9.85 -0.16 13.64
CA GLY A 11 -9.99 -0.64 12.27
C GLY A 11 -10.10 0.45 11.20
N ASP A 12 -10.33 1.71 11.59
CA ASP A 12 -10.46 2.81 10.64
C ASP A 12 -9.12 3.28 10.08
N PHE A 13 -8.02 2.89 10.70
CA PHE A 13 -6.65 3.28 10.33
C PHE A 13 -5.83 2.11 9.81
N THR A 14 -6.44 0.96 9.64
CA THR A 14 -5.79 -0.25 9.12
C THR A 14 -6.74 -1.00 8.21
N HIS A 15 -6.19 -1.67 7.21
CA HIS A 15 -6.95 -2.60 6.36
C HIS A 15 -6.02 -3.66 5.81
N ALA A 16 -6.52 -4.88 5.69
CA ALA A 16 -5.81 -5.98 5.07
C ALA A 16 -6.80 -6.92 4.40
N GLU A 17 -6.43 -7.41 3.22
CA GLU A 17 -7.18 -8.44 2.50
C GLU A 17 -6.21 -9.40 1.86
N SER A 18 -6.67 -10.62 1.59
CA SER A 18 -5.87 -11.69 1.02
C SER A 18 -6.55 -12.31 -0.18
N ILE A 19 -5.74 -12.89 -1.07
CA ILE A 19 -6.20 -13.66 -2.22
C ILE A 19 -5.28 -14.88 -2.40
N HIS A 20 -5.82 -15.97 -2.95
CA HIS A 20 -5.01 -17.11 -3.37
C HIS A 20 -4.42 -16.87 -4.75
N VAL A 21 -3.12 -17.16 -4.92
CA VAL A 21 -2.41 -17.05 -6.22
C VAL A 21 -1.76 -18.42 -6.51
N ASP A 22 -1.98 -18.94 -7.72
CA ASP A 22 -1.43 -20.22 -8.18
C ASP A 22 0.02 -20.08 -8.65
N ALA A 23 0.89 -19.76 -7.70
CA ALA A 23 2.34 -19.68 -7.88
C ALA A 23 2.98 -19.76 -6.49
N ASP A 24 4.25 -20.14 -6.42
CA ASP A 24 4.93 -20.24 -5.13
C ASP A 24 5.18 -18.86 -4.51
N PRO A 25 5.38 -18.78 -3.17
CA PRO A 25 5.55 -17.50 -2.48
C PRO A 25 6.70 -16.65 -2.98
N ARG A 26 7.82 -17.24 -3.40
CA ARG A 26 8.95 -16.49 -3.91
C ARG A 26 8.64 -15.85 -5.26
N THR A 27 7.96 -16.56 -6.15
CA THR A 27 7.54 -16.04 -7.45
C THR A 27 6.61 -14.84 -7.28
N VAL A 28 5.62 -14.97 -6.38
CA VAL A 28 4.69 -13.86 -6.08
C VAL A 28 5.44 -12.68 -5.47
N TRP A 29 6.32 -12.95 -4.51
CA TRP A 29 7.11 -11.90 -3.85
C TRP A 29 8.00 -11.15 -4.85
N ASP A 30 8.65 -11.85 -5.77
CA ASP A 30 9.49 -11.23 -6.80
C ASP A 30 8.71 -10.25 -7.67
N VAL A 31 7.42 -10.52 -7.91
CA VAL A 31 6.54 -9.61 -8.65
C VAL A 31 6.18 -8.39 -7.80
N VAL A 32 5.64 -8.59 -6.59
CA VAL A 32 5.12 -7.48 -5.77
C VAL A 32 6.22 -6.59 -5.20
N SER A 33 7.45 -7.08 -5.07
CA SER A 33 8.59 -6.30 -4.59
C SER A 33 9.30 -5.52 -5.70
N ASP A 34 8.95 -5.75 -6.95
CA ASP A 34 9.44 -4.94 -8.07
C ASP A 34 8.55 -3.71 -8.24
N VAL A 35 8.93 -2.62 -7.60
CA VAL A 35 8.13 -1.39 -7.60
C VAL A 35 8.00 -0.78 -9.01
N THR A 36 8.90 -1.10 -9.93
CA THR A 36 8.82 -0.60 -11.32
C THR A 36 7.61 -1.14 -12.06
N ARG A 37 6.99 -2.21 -11.54
CA ARG A 37 5.78 -2.82 -12.10
C ARG A 37 4.48 -2.30 -11.46
N THR A 38 4.56 -1.43 -10.47
CA THR A 38 3.38 -0.96 -9.71
C THR A 38 2.24 -0.45 -10.59
N GLY A 39 2.55 0.21 -11.71
CA GLY A 39 1.54 0.69 -12.66
C GLY A 39 0.70 -0.42 -13.30
N GLU A 40 1.14 -1.68 -13.26
CA GLU A 40 0.38 -2.81 -13.80
C GLU A 40 -0.80 -3.21 -12.92
N TRP A 41 -0.77 -2.89 -11.63
CA TRP A 41 -1.83 -3.30 -10.69
C TRP A 41 -2.42 -2.18 -9.83
N SER A 42 -1.75 -1.04 -9.69
CA SER A 42 -2.27 0.04 -8.86
C SER A 42 -3.34 0.84 -9.58
N PRO A 43 -4.49 1.11 -8.95
CA PRO A 43 -5.50 2.00 -9.53
C PRO A 43 -5.11 3.47 -9.52
N VAL A 44 -4.06 3.86 -8.77
CA VAL A 44 -3.66 5.25 -8.56
C VAL A 44 -2.24 5.53 -9.01
N CYS A 45 -1.30 4.64 -8.69
CA CYS A 45 0.10 4.81 -9.07
C CYS A 45 0.32 4.40 -10.53
N ALA A 46 0.58 5.38 -11.40
CA ALA A 46 0.80 5.13 -12.82
C ALA A 46 2.16 4.48 -13.09
N ARG A 47 3.18 4.86 -12.32
CA ARG A 47 4.53 4.28 -12.41
C ARG A 47 5.33 4.56 -11.16
N CYS A 48 6.31 3.71 -10.89
CA CYS A 48 7.31 3.90 -9.84
C CYS A 48 8.71 3.67 -10.40
N GLU A 49 9.69 4.32 -9.83
CA GLU A 49 11.11 4.08 -10.11
C GLU A 49 11.93 4.10 -8.81
N TRP A 50 12.97 3.26 -8.75
CA TRP A 50 13.96 3.34 -7.69
C TRP A 50 14.75 4.66 -7.80
N ASP A 51 14.96 5.34 -6.69
CA ASP A 51 15.70 6.60 -6.69
C ASP A 51 17.19 6.38 -6.98
N GLU A 52 17.74 5.31 -6.40
CA GLU A 52 19.13 4.90 -6.62
C GLU A 52 19.22 3.39 -6.74
N GLY A 53 19.89 2.91 -7.78
CA GLY A 53 20.13 1.48 -7.99
C GLY A 53 18.85 0.68 -8.22
N ASP A 54 18.94 -0.61 -7.98
CA ASP A 54 17.83 -1.55 -8.10
C ASP A 54 17.50 -2.14 -6.73
N GLY A 55 16.33 -1.83 -6.16
CA GLY A 55 15.82 -2.52 -4.97
C GLY A 55 15.50 -3.99 -5.28
N PRO A 56 14.79 -4.72 -4.45
CA PRO A 56 14.23 -4.30 -3.16
C PRO A 56 15.13 -4.69 -1.96
N TRP A 57 15.54 -3.74 -1.18
CA TRP A 57 16.19 -3.95 0.12
C TRP A 57 15.80 -2.85 1.11
N VAL A 58 15.91 -3.15 2.40
CA VAL A 58 15.61 -2.17 3.46
C VAL A 58 16.48 -0.93 3.31
N GLY A 59 15.86 0.23 3.39
CA GLY A 59 16.52 1.52 3.20
C GLY A 59 16.50 2.06 1.77
N ALA A 60 16.14 1.24 0.78
CA ALA A 60 15.97 1.71 -0.59
C ALA A 60 14.79 2.66 -0.69
N HIS A 61 14.95 3.71 -1.50
CA HIS A 61 13.88 4.69 -1.76
C HIS A 61 13.36 4.56 -3.18
N PHE A 62 12.09 4.83 -3.35
CA PHE A 62 11.47 4.89 -4.67
C PHE A 62 10.45 6.03 -4.75
N THR A 63 10.24 6.52 -5.96
CA THR A 63 9.29 7.59 -6.25
C THR A 63 8.10 7.03 -7.00
N GLY A 64 6.91 7.31 -6.50
CA GLY A 64 5.65 6.98 -7.15
C GLY A 64 5.06 8.19 -7.85
N HIS A 65 4.59 7.99 -9.08
CA HIS A 65 3.86 8.99 -9.85
C HIS A 65 2.39 8.60 -9.86
N ASN A 66 1.57 9.36 -9.14
CA ASN A 66 0.18 9.05 -8.88
C ASN A 66 -0.74 9.98 -9.69
N ALA A 67 -1.87 9.46 -10.12
CA ALA A 67 -2.86 10.21 -10.86
C ALA A 67 -4.28 9.82 -10.46
N LYS A 68 -5.12 10.83 -10.32
CA LYS A 68 -6.59 10.74 -10.29
C LYS A 68 -7.12 11.68 -11.37
N PRO A 69 -8.40 11.58 -11.75
CA PRO A 69 -8.95 12.42 -12.81
C PRO A 69 -8.74 13.94 -12.61
N ASP A 70 -8.68 14.38 -11.34
CA ASP A 70 -8.59 15.79 -10.97
C ASP A 70 -7.21 16.25 -10.55
N ARG A 71 -6.21 15.34 -10.41
CA ARG A 71 -4.88 15.72 -9.95
C ARG A 71 -3.81 14.66 -10.21
N GLU A 72 -2.57 15.12 -10.25
CA GLU A 72 -1.36 14.31 -10.26
C GLU A 72 -0.46 14.72 -9.09
N TRP A 73 0.25 13.75 -8.50
CA TRP A 73 1.21 14.05 -7.42
C TRP A 73 2.26 12.94 -7.34
N GLN A 74 3.37 13.25 -6.69
CA GLN A 74 4.44 12.29 -6.44
C GLN A 74 4.50 11.95 -4.95
N THR A 75 4.92 10.72 -4.67
CA THR A 75 5.24 10.25 -3.33
C THR A 75 6.64 9.69 -3.31
N ARG A 76 7.35 9.88 -2.20
CA ARG A 76 8.62 9.23 -1.95
C ARG A 76 8.45 8.19 -0.86
N SER A 77 8.89 6.98 -1.15
CA SER A 77 8.72 5.82 -0.26
C SER A 77 10.08 5.23 0.12
N GLU A 78 10.12 4.61 1.28
CA GLU A 78 11.29 3.89 1.80
C GLU A 78 10.89 2.47 2.16
N VAL A 79 11.66 1.49 1.69
CA VAL A 79 11.46 0.10 2.05
C VAL A 79 11.87 -0.12 3.51
N VAL A 80 10.96 -0.64 4.31
CA VAL A 80 11.19 -0.89 5.74
C VAL A 80 11.25 -2.38 6.08
N ALA A 81 10.77 -3.26 5.20
CA ALA A 81 10.94 -4.71 5.32
C ALA A 81 11.01 -5.32 3.93
N ALA A 82 11.96 -6.24 3.73
CA ALA A 82 12.14 -6.96 2.47
C ALA A 82 12.75 -8.34 2.78
N GLU A 83 11.87 -9.32 3.01
CA GLU A 83 12.24 -10.70 3.24
C GLU A 83 11.71 -11.56 2.09
N PRO A 84 12.59 -12.07 1.21
CA PRO A 84 12.16 -12.83 0.04
C PRO A 84 11.19 -13.96 0.35
N GLY A 85 10.07 -13.98 -0.37
CA GLY A 85 9.03 -14.98 -0.18
C GLY A 85 8.15 -14.79 1.05
N ARG A 86 8.30 -13.69 1.81
CA ARG A 86 7.54 -13.46 3.05
C ARG A 86 6.90 -12.10 3.18
N VAL A 87 7.68 -11.01 3.06
CA VAL A 87 7.18 -9.66 3.26
C VAL A 87 7.94 -8.65 2.41
N PHE A 88 7.18 -7.69 1.90
CA PHE A 88 7.68 -6.45 1.31
C PHE A 88 6.84 -5.31 1.84
N ARG A 89 7.45 -4.40 2.62
CA ARG A 89 6.73 -3.32 3.27
C ARG A 89 7.48 -1.99 3.09
N TRP A 90 6.73 -0.94 2.87
CA TRP A 90 7.30 0.39 2.73
C TRP A 90 6.49 1.44 3.47
N THR A 91 7.12 2.58 3.73
CA THR A 91 6.46 3.76 4.27
C THR A 91 6.51 4.90 3.25
N VAL A 92 5.47 5.69 3.24
CA VAL A 92 5.35 6.84 2.34
C VAL A 92 5.57 8.12 3.13
N ASN A 93 6.36 9.04 2.55
CA ASN A 93 6.61 10.37 3.11
C ASN A 93 7.08 10.35 4.57
N GLY A 94 8.01 9.43 4.89
CA GLY A 94 8.69 9.45 6.18
C GLY A 94 7.84 8.97 7.37
N GLY A 95 7.10 7.87 7.21
CA GLY A 95 6.35 7.27 8.31
C GLY A 95 4.91 7.73 8.44
N ARG A 96 4.37 8.41 7.43
CA ARG A 96 2.98 8.92 7.46
C ARG A 96 1.94 7.88 7.08
N VAL A 97 2.33 6.90 6.27
CA VAL A 97 1.49 5.75 5.90
C VAL A 97 2.39 4.56 5.63
N TYR A 98 1.90 3.36 5.91
CA TYR A 98 2.58 2.11 5.61
C TYR A 98 1.72 1.26 4.70
N TRP A 99 2.37 0.67 3.70
CA TRP A 99 1.81 -0.33 2.81
C TRP A 99 2.68 -1.57 2.83
N GLY A 100 2.10 -2.71 2.57
CA GLY A 100 2.89 -3.93 2.49
C GLY A 100 2.18 -5.05 1.77
N PHE A 101 3.01 -6.02 1.35
CA PHE A 101 2.57 -7.32 0.87
C PHE A 101 3.19 -8.40 1.73
N GLU A 102 2.40 -9.40 2.07
CA GLU A 102 2.86 -10.60 2.73
C GLU A 102 2.54 -11.80 1.86
N THR A 103 3.46 -12.74 1.78
CA THR A 103 3.29 -13.99 1.04
C THR A 103 3.48 -15.17 1.97
N ALA A 104 2.60 -16.13 1.90
CA ALA A 104 2.68 -17.35 2.70
C ALA A 104 2.22 -18.55 1.86
N PRO A 105 2.75 -19.76 2.12
CA PRO A 105 2.25 -20.94 1.45
C PRO A 105 0.75 -21.16 1.70
N ASP A 106 0.03 -21.51 0.64
CA ASP A 106 -1.40 -21.78 0.69
C ASP A 106 -1.69 -22.95 -0.26
N GLY A 107 -1.70 -24.19 0.28
CA GLY A 107 -1.71 -25.38 -0.55
C GLY A 107 -0.49 -25.43 -1.46
N ALA A 108 -0.72 -25.61 -2.77
CA ALA A 108 0.33 -25.60 -3.78
C ALA A 108 0.68 -24.17 -4.27
N GLY A 109 -0.03 -23.18 -3.78
CA GLY A 109 0.16 -21.79 -4.19
C GLY A 109 0.53 -20.88 -3.03
N THR A 110 0.09 -19.63 -3.14
CA THR A 110 0.42 -18.56 -2.20
C THR A 110 -0.85 -17.85 -1.72
N ARG A 111 -0.88 -17.54 -0.44
CA ARG A 111 -1.78 -16.53 0.11
C ARG A 111 -1.05 -15.20 0.05
N LEU A 112 -1.54 -14.31 -0.79
CA LEU A 112 -1.03 -12.94 -0.92
C LEU A 112 -1.93 -12.02 -0.13
N THR A 113 -1.34 -11.28 0.81
CA THR A 113 -2.04 -10.28 1.64
C THR A 113 -1.47 -8.90 1.32
N GLU A 114 -2.34 -7.92 1.08
CA GLU A 114 -1.94 -6.52 1.04
C GLU A 114 -2.42 -5.82 2.30
N THR A 115 -1.55 -5.00 2.89
CA THR A 115 -1.81 -4.28 4.15
C THR A 115 -1.67 -2.78 3.95
N TRP A 116 -2.49 -2.03 4.69
CA TRP A 116 -2.44 -0.58 4.79
C TRP A 116 -2.56 -0.18 6.26
N GLU A 117 -1.74 0.78 6.67
CA GLU A 117 -1.76 1.34 8.02
C GLU A 117 -1.57 2.86 7.97
N PHE A 118 -2.46 3.57 8.63
CA PHE A 118 -2.38 5.02 8.78
C PHE A 118 -2.06 5.35 10.25
N PRO A 119 -0.75 5.48 10.60
CA PRO A 119 -0.30 5.58 11.99
C PRO A 119 -0.57 6.97 12.59
N PRO A 120 -0.39 7.14 13.92
CA PRO A 120 -0.55 8.45 14.57
C PRO A 120 0.23 9.59 13.91
N ALA A 121 1.45 9.34 13.43
CA ALA A 121 2.25 10.36 12.74
C ALA A 121 1.57 10.88 11.48
N GLY A 122 0.92 10.00 10.71
CA GLY A 122 0.14 10.39 9.54
C GLY A 122 -1.11 11.20 9.92
N ARG A 123 -1.80 10.78 10.97
CA ARG A 123 -2.98 11.48 11.48
C ARG A 123 -2.62 12.88 11.99
N ASP A 124 -1.51 13.01 12.71
CA ASP A 124 -1.02 14.29 13.20
C ASP A 124 -0.65 15.23 12.03
N PHE A 125 0.02 14.69 11.01
CA PHE A 125 0.35 15.47 9.81
C PHE A 125 -0.93 15.95 9.09
N PHE A 126 -1.94 15.10 8.97
CA PHE A 126 -3.21 15.49 8.37
C PHE A 126 -3.93 16.56 9.20
N GLY A 127 -3.84 16.48 10.52
CA GLY A 127 -4.37 17.52 11.41
C GLY A 127 -3.70 18.89 11.16
N GLU A 128 -2.39 18.92 11.01
CA GLU A 128 -1.65 20.14 10.69
C GLU A 128 -1.94 20.66 9.28
N ARG A 129 -2.05 19.74 8.30
CA ARG A 129 -2.24 20.08 6.88
C ARG A 129 -3.66 20.53 6.56
N TYR A 130 -4.67 19.84 7.11
CA TYR A 130 -6.07 20.01 6.73
C TYR A 130 -6.96 20.60 7.83
N GLY A 131 -6.45 20.73 9.07
CA GLY A 131 -7.21 21.31 10.16
C GLY A 131 -8.56 20.62 10.39
N GLU A 132 -9.65 21.35 10.27
CA GLU A 132 -11.02 20.85 10.45
C GLU A 132 -11.40 19.77 9.42
N ASP A 133 -10.77 19.77 8.25
CA ASP A 133 -11.04 18.79 7.19
C ASP A 133 -10.22 17.50 7.34
N ALA A 134 -9.36 17.38 8.36
CA ALA A 134 -8.48 16.23 8.55
C ALA A 134 -9.25 14.91 8.63
N ALA A 135 -10.32 14.84 9.40
CA ALA A 135 -11.13 13.62 9.55
C ALA A 135 -11.72 13.18 8.21
N LYS A 136 -12.17 14.12 7.40
CA LYS A 136 -12.71 13.87 6.06
C LYS A 136 -11.64 13.34 5.11
N GLU A 137 -10.47 13.95 5.11
CA GLU A 137 -9.34 13.52 4.28
C GLU A 137 -8.82 12.14 4.67
N ILE A 138 -8.76 11.83 5.97
CA ILE A 138 -8.40 10.49 6.47
C ILE A 138 -9.44 9.47 6.01
N ALA A 139 -10.73 9.77 6.13
CA ALA A 139 -11.81 8.88 5.69
C ALA A 139 -11.72 8.57 4.18
N ILE A 140 -11.34 9.56 3.35
CA ILE A 140 -11.11 9.37 1.92
C ILE A 140 -9.96 8.38 1.69
N ARG A 141 -8.84 8.54 2.40
CA ARG A 141 -7.69 7.63 2.29
C ARG A 141 -8.04 6.21 2.72
N ALA A 142 -8.80 6.05 3.80
CA ALA A 142 -9.27 4.76 4.27
C ALA A 142 -10.20 4.08 3.25
N ALA A 143 -11.12 4.84 2.66
CA ALA A 143 -12.01 4.33 1.61
C ALA A 143 -11.24 3.92 0.36
N ASP A 144 -10.25 4.71 -0.05
CA ASP A 144 -9.37 4.40 -1.18
C ASP A 144 -8.59 3.10 -0.94
N ALA A 145 -8.09 2.88 0.27
CA ALA A 145 -7.40 1.64 0.64
C ALA A 145 -8.36 0.44 0.57
N ARG A 146 -9.55 0.55 1.14
CA ARG A 146 -10.55 -0.53 1.16
C ARG A 146 -11.02 -0.93 -0.23
N SER A 147 -11.15 0.02 -1.15
CA SER A 147 -11.55 -0.28 -2.54
C SER A 147 -10.36 -0.67 -3.41
N GLY A 148 -9.20 -0.07 -3.18
CA GLY A 148 -7.99 -0.30 -3.98
C GLY A 148 -7.34 -1.65 -3.72
N ILE A 149 -7.28 -2.11 -2.48
CA ILE A 149 -6.64 -3.37 -2.12
C ILE A 149 -7.24 -4.57 -2.87
N PRO A 150 -8.57 -4.78 -2.88
CA PRO A 150 -9.13 -5.90 -3.65
C PRO A 150 -8.82 -5.83 -5.14
N ALA A 151 -8.88 -4.64 -5.73
CA ALA A 151 -8.57 -4.43 -7.14
C ALA A 151 -7.11 -4.73 -7.45
N THR A 152 -6.19 -4.30 -6.61
CA THR A 152 -4.76 -4.55 -6.73
C THR A 152 -4.46 -6.05 -6.63
N LEU A 153 -5.01 -6.74 -5.63
CA LEU A 153 -4.83 -8.18 -5.44
C LEU A 153 -5.33 -8.97 -6.65
N ALA A 154 -6.51 -8.64 -7.17
CA ALA A 154 -7.06 -9.30 -8.36
C ALA A 154 -6.17 -9.08 -9.59
N ALA A 155 -5.62 -7.88 -9.76
CA ALA A 155 -4.72 -7.58 -10.88
C ALA A 155 -3.41 -8.36 -10.76
N ILE A 156 -2.80 -8.40 -9.59
CA ILE A 156 -1.57 -9.17 -9.35
C ILE A 156 -1.79 -10.65 -9.63
N LYS A 157 -2.91 -11.22 -9.16
CA LYS A 157 -3.27 -12.61 -9.42
C LYS A 157 -3.32 -12.90 -10.94
N ARG A 158 -3.97 -12.04 -11.71
CA ARG A 158 -4.03 -12.20 -13.18
C ARG A 158 -2.66 -12.13 -13.82
N ILE A 159 -1.81 -11.23 -13.37
CA ILE A 159 -0.45 -11.05 -13.90
C ILE A 159 0.41 -12.28 -13.62
N VAL A 160 0.38 -12.78 -12.40
CA VAL A 160 1.22 -13.91 -11.98
C VAL A 160 0.74 -15.22 -12.61
N GLU A 161 -0.58 -15.46 -12.66
CA GLU A 161 -1.16 -16.69 -13.22
C GLU A 161 -1.24 -16.68 -14.74
N GLY A 162 -1.19 -15.50 -15.31
CA GLY A 162 -1.22 -15.09 -16.69
C GLY A 162 -1.08 -15.77 -17.78
#